data_1dcbe19f8a21a7317a1e58b54ff319ae
#
_entry.id   1dcbe19f8a21a7317a1e58b54ff319ae
#
_cell.length_a   1.000
_cell.length_b   1.000
_cell.length_c   1.000
_cell.angle_alpha   90.00
_cell.angle_beta   90.00
_cell.angle_gamma   90.00
#
_symmetry.space_group_name_H-M   'P 1'
#
loop_
_entity.id
_entity.type
_entity.pdbx_description
1 polymer ?
#
loop_
_entity_poly.entity_id
_entity_poly.type
_entity_poly.pdbx_seq_one_letter_code
_entity_poly.pdbx_strand_id
1 'polypeptide(L)'
;MAVDLGTANTLVYVRGRGIVLSEPSVVAIDQRTGEVHAVGVEAKRMLGRTPGTIQAIRPLKDGVIADFDVTEQMLRHFIQKVHQHRFAHPRVVVCVPSGVTGVEKRAVEEATLSAGARQAYLIEEPMAEIGRAHV
;
A
#
# COMPACT_ATOMS: atom_id res chain seq x y z
N MET A 1 9.40 -0.40 10.69
CA MET A 1 8.43 0.24 9.78
C MET A 1 7.14 -0.57 9.77
N ALA A 2 6.03 0.10 9.82
CA ALA A 2 4.73 -0.53 9.71
C ALA A 2 3.93 0.15 8.61
N VAL A 3 3.23 -0.65 7.80
CA VAL A 3 2.39 -0.15 6.72
C VAL A 3 0.97 -0.63 6.94
N ASP A 4 0.02 0.30 6.99
CA ASP A 4 -1.40 -0.01 7.13
C ASP A 4 -2.08 0.22 5.78
N LEU A 5 -2.44 -0.86 5.12
CA LEU A 5 -3.13 -0.82 3.83
C LEU A 5 -4.63 -0.62 4.06
N GLY A 6 -5.08 0.62 3.97
CA GLY A 6 -6.49 0.94 4.12
C GLY A 6 -7.20 1.14 2.79
N THR A 7 -8.52 0.99 2.80
CA THR A 7 -9.35 1.20 1.61
C THR A 7 -9.24 2.63 1.07
N ALA A 8 -9.29 3.62 1.94
CA ALA A 8 -9.22 5.02 1.55
C ALA A 8 -7.79 5.56 1.58
N ASN A 9 -7.03 5.22 2.60
CA ASN A 9 -5.68 5.75 2.82
C ASN A 9 -4.72 4.66 3.25
N THR A 10 -3.47 4.81 2.84
CA THR A 10 -2.37 3.98 3.31
C THR A 10 -1.49 4.81 4.23
N LEU A 11 -1.18 4.26 5.40
CA LEU A 11 -0.33 4.91 6.39
C LEU A 11 0.99 4.16 6.52
N VAL A 12 2.08 4.90 6.64
CA VAL A 12 3.39 4.31 6.96
C VAL A 12 3.90 4.91 8.25
N TYR A 13 4.25 4.04 9.17
CA TYR A 13 4.74 4.39 10.49
C TYR A 13 6.20 3.95 10.63
N VAL A 14 7.04 4.82 11.16
CA VAL A 14 8.44 4.49 11.46
C VAL A 14 8.69 4.71 12.94
N ARG A 15 9.27 3.71 13.58
CA ARG A 15 9.58 3.75 15.02
C ARG A 15 10.43 4.97 15.34
N GLY A 16 9.99 5.74 16.32
CA GLY A 16 10.68 6.95 16.76
C GLY A 16 10.33 8.20 15.96
N ARG A 17 9.68 8.05 14.80
CA ARG A 17 9.27 9.18 13.96
C ARG A 17 7.76 9.33 13.83
N GLY A 18 7.01 8.31 14.20
CA GLY A 18 5.57 8.30 14.08
C GLY A 18 5.09 8.04 12.65
N ILE A 19 3.95 8.58 12.28
CA ILE A 19 3.40 8.45 10.93
C ILE A 19 4.19 9.38 10.01
N VAL A 20 4.92 8.78 9.08
CA VAL A 20 5.78 9.51 8.14
C VAL A 20 5.17 9.64 6.75
N LEU A 21 4.11 8.86 6.46
CA LEU A 21 3.39 8.93 5.21
C LEU A 21 1.93 8.62 5.47
N SER A 22 1.05 9.45 4.91
CA SER A 22 -0.39 9.24 4.90
C SER A 22 -0.89 9.69 3.55
N GLU A 23 -1.22 8.74 2.69
CA GLU A 23 -1.64 9.06 1.33
C GLU A 23 -2.84 8.23 0.91
N PRO A 24 -3.66 8.75 -0.02
CA PRO A 24 -4.77 7.97 -0.55
C PRO A 24 -4.31 6.66 -1.19
N SER A 25 -5.09 5.61 -1.00
CA SER A 25 -4.84 4.32 -1.64
C SER A 25 -5.37 4.35 -3.07
N VAL A 26 -4.69 5.10 -3.93
CA VAL A 26 -5.05 5.31 -5.33
C VAL A 26 -3.81 5.19 -6.19
N VAL A 27 -3.97 4.56 -7.36
CA VAL A 27 -2.89 4.40 -8.33
C VAL A 27 -3.41 4.84 -9.71
N ALA A 28 -2.66 5.68 -10.39
CA ALA A 28 -2.95 6.07 -11.76
C ALA A 28 -2.13 5.20 -12.72
N ILE A 29 -2.82 4.51 -13.61
CA ILE A 29 -2.21 3.55 -14.53
C ILE A 29 -2.50 3.96 -15.97
N ASP A 30 -1.50 3.83 -16.83
CA ASP A 30 -1.70 3.95 -18.27
C ASP A 30 -2.34 2.65 -18.77
N GLN A 31 -3.57 2.75 -19.28
CA GLN A 31 -4.31 1.58 -19.76
C GLN A 31 -3.67 0.87 -20.93
N ARG A 32 -2.88 1.58 -21.72
CA ARG A 32 -2.24 1.01 -22.91
C ARG A 32 -1.03 0.15 -22.55
N THR A 33 -0.24 0.59 -21.58
CA THR A 33 1.02 -0.08 -21.22
C THR A 33 0.96 -0.83 -19.90
N GLY A 34 -0.04 -0.53 -19.05
CA GLY A 34 -0.11 -1.08 -17.70
C GLY A 34 0.87 -0.43 -16.73
N GLU A 35 1.59 0.60 -17.15
CA GLU A 35 2.57 1.26 -16.31
C GLU A 35 1.92 2.14 -15.27
N VAL A 36 2.51 2.15 -14.06
CA VAL A 36 2.10 3.04 -12.99
C VAL A 36 2.61 4.44 -13.30
N HIS A 37 1.69 5.38 -13.39
CA HIS A 37 1.99 6.77 -13.71
C HIS A 37 2.16 7.61 -12.46
N ALA A 38 1.32 7.38 -11.45
CA ALA A 38 1.37 8.08 -10.18
C ALA A 38 0.73 7.23 -9.09
N VAL A 39 1.09 7.51 -7.84
CA VAL A 39 0.57 6.79 -6.68
C VAL A 39 0.22 7.80 -5.58
N GLY A 40 -0.84 7.53 -4.84
CA GLY A 40 -1.20 8.34 -3.68
C GLY A 40 -1.78 9.68 -4.05
N VAL A 41 -1.30 10.74 -3.41
CA VAL A 41 -1.81 12.10 -3.60
C VAL A 41 -1.75 12.54 -5.06
N GLU A 42 -0.68 12.23 -5.75
CA GLU A 42 -0.53 12.61 -7.17
C GLU A 42 -1.55 11.88 -8.04
N ALA A 43 -1.79 10.59 -7.78
CA ALA A 43 -2.82 9.85 -8.50
C ALA A 43 -4.21 10.43 -8.24
N LYS A 44 -4.48 10.86 -7.01
CA LYS A 44 -5.76 11.47 -6.66
C LYS A 44 -5.96 12.80 -7.38
N ARG A 45 -4.90 13.57 -7.54
CA ARG A 45 -4.96 14.84 -8.29
C ARG A 45 -5.27 14.62 -9.76
N MET A 46 -4.93 13.47 -10.30
CA MET A 46 -5.19 13.12 -11.70
C MET A 46 -6.65 12.69 -11.94
N LEU A 47 -7.42 12.42 -10.88
CA LEU A 47 -8.82 12.07 -11.01
C LEU A 47 -9.60 13.20 -11.69
N GLY A 48 -10.25 12.87 -12.80
CA GLY A 48 -11.07 13.82 -13.55
C GLY A 48 -10.31 14.84 -14.40
N ARG A 49 -8.97 14.78 -14.43
CA ARG A 49 -8.14 15.74 -15.18
C ARG A 49 -7.23 15.10 -16.21
N THR A 50 -7.26 13.78 -16.31
CA THR A 50 -6.31 13.06 -17.15
C THR A 50 -6.87 12.75 -18.53
N PRO A 51 -5.99 12.61 -19.53
CA PRO A 51 -6.40 12.07 -20.83
C PRO A 51 -7.01 10.70 -20.67
N GLY A 52 -7.85 10.29 -21.59
CA GLY A 52 -8.61 9.05 -21.50
C GLY A 52 -7.78 7.76 -21.43
N THR A 53 -6.45 7.86 -21.58
CA THR A 53 -5.56 6.69 -21.49
C THR A 53 -5.08 6.40 -20.08
N ILE A 54 -5.26 7.33 -19.14
CA ILE A 54 -4.84 7.15 -17.76
C ILE A 54 -6.07 6.96 -16.87
N GLN A 55 -6.07 5.88 -16.11
CA GLN A 55 -7.16 5.56 -15.21
C GLN A 55 -6.65 5.53 -13.76
N ALA A 56 -7.40 6.15 -12.86
CA ALA A 56 -7.12 6.05 -11.43
C ALA A 56 -7.88 4.87 -10.85
N ILE A 57 -7.18 3.99 -10.15
CA ILE A 57 -7.71 2.76 -9.59
C ILE A 57 -7.55 2.79 -8.08
N ARG A 58 -8.59 2.38 -7.37
CA ARG A 58 -8.54 2.11 -5.93
C ARG A 58 -8.36 0.61 -5.75
N PRO A 59 -7.14 0.16 -5.40
CA PRO A 59 -6.87 -1.29 -5.35
C PRO A 59 -7.52 -2.02 -4.19
N LEU A 60 -7.92 -1.28 -3.15
CA LEU A 60 -8.65 -1.86 -2.02
C LEU A 60 -10.06 -1.29 -1.97
N LYS A 61 -11.05 -2.17 -1.83
CA LYS A 61 -12.47 -1.79 -1.72
C LYS A 61 -13.11 -2.58 -0.59
N ASP A 62 -13.80 -1.87 0.31
CA ASP A 62 -14.54 -2.49 1.40
C ASP A 62 -13.68 -3.45 2.25
N GLY A 63 -12.41 -3.07 2.49
CA GLY A 63 -11.50 -3.88 3.27
C GLY A 63 -10.99 -5.13 2.56
N VAL A 64 -11.11 -5.20 1.23
CA VAL A 64 -10.66 -6.33 0.42
C VAL A 64 -9.73 -5.83 -0.68
N ILE A 65 -8.73 -6.63 -1.03
CA ILE A 65 -7.86 -6.35 -2.17
C ILE A 65 -8.65 -6.67 -3.44
N ALA A 66 -9.03 -5.63 -4.19
CA ALA A 66 -9.77 -5.77 -5.43
C ALA A 66 -8.85 -5.97 -6.63
N ASP A 67 -7.66 -5.35 -6.60
CA ASP A 67 -6.65 -5.51 -7.65
C ASP A 67 -5.32 -5.78 -6.98
N PHE A 68 -4.85 -7.00 -7.12
CA PHE A 68 -3.66 -7.48 -6.44
C PHE A 68 -2.38 -6.86 -6.98
N ASP A 69 -2.21 -6.86 -8.30
CA ASP A 69 -1.00 -6.32 -8.94
C ASP A 69 -0.82 -4.84 -8.66
N VAL A 70 -1.93 -4.10 -8.67
CA VAL A 70 -1.91 -2.67 -8.38
C VAL A 70 -1.57 -2.41 -6.92
N THR A 71 -2.12 -3.23 -6.01
CA THR A 71 -1.80 -3.14 -4.58
C THR A 71 -0.31 -3.39 -4.33
N GLU A 72 0.26 -4.38 -4.99
CA GLU A 72 1.67 -4.68 -4.88
C GLU A 72 2.54 -3.50 -5.32
N GLN A 73 2.23 -2.90 -6.46
CA GLN A 73 2.97 -1.75 -6.96
C GLN A 73 2.82 -0.53 -6.07
N MET A 74 1.63 -0.30 -5.53
CA MET A 74 1.38 0.78 -4.59
C MET A 74 2.19 0.61 -3.31
N LEU A 75 2.17 -0.59 -2.74
CA LEU A 75 2.93 -0.91 -1.54
C LEU A 75 4.43 -0.70 -1.75
N ARG A 76 4.95 -1.19 -2.85
CA ARG A 76 6.36 -1.02 -3.22
C ARG A 76 6.73 0.46 -3.31
N HIS A 77 5.89 1.25 -3.97
CA HIS A 77 6.12 2.68 -4.13
C HIS A 77 6.18 3.40 -2.78
N PHE A 78 5.25 3.12 -1.89
CA PHE A 78 5.23 3.77 -0.57
C PHE A 78 6.41 3.36 0.31
N ILE A 79 6.78 2.10 0.32
CA ILE A 79 7.94 1.64 1.08
C ILE A 79 9.22 2.29 0.56
N GLN A 80 9.42 2.33 -0.74
CA GLN A 80 10.60 2.96 -1.34
C GLN A 80 10.64 4.46 -1.10
N LYS A 81 9.50 5.12 -1.07
CA LYS A 81 9.42 6.55 -0.80
C LYS A 81 9.86 6.89 0.62
N VAL A 82 9.54 6.04 1.58
CA VAL A 82 9.92 6.23 2.98
C VAL A 82 11.34 5.75 3.25
N HIS A 83 11.76 4.67 2.60
CA HIS A 83 13.06 4.05 2.79
C HIS A 83 14.13 4.75 1.94
N GLN A 84 14.85 5.71 2.55
CA GLN A 84 15.83 6.51 1.83
C GLN A 84 17.27 6.04 1.97
N HIS A 85 17.55 5.07 2.83
CA HIS A 85 18.92 4.58 3.06
C HIS A 85 19.21 3.32 2.26
N ARG A 86 20.21 3.39 1.38
CA ARG A 86 20.59 2.29 0.49
C ARG A 86 21.04 1.03 1.21
N PHE A 87 21.63 1.17 2.39
CA PHE A 87 22.27 0.06 3.10
C PHE A 87 21.47 -0.45 4.28
N ALA A 88 20.42 0.23 4.67
CA ALA A 88 19.56 -0.22 5.75
C ALA A 88 18.34 -0.92 5.17
N HIS A 89 18.13 -2.16 5.59
CA HIS A 89 16.97 -2.94 5.17
C HIS A 89 16.04 -3.08 6.38
N PRO A 90 14.93 -2.33 6.43
CA PRO A 90 14.05 -2.37 7.60
C PRO A 90 13.24 -3.66 7.67
N ARG A 91 12.84 -3.99 8.87
CA ARG A 91 11.78 -4.97 9.08
C ARG A 91 10.46 -4.23 8.89
N VAL A 92 9.56 -4.80 8.11
CA VAL A 92 8.30 -4.16 7.79
C VAL A 92 7.14 -5.04 8.25
N VAL A 93 6.23 -4.44 9.00
CA VAL A 93 4.96 -5.06 9.37
C VAL A 93 3.89 -4.48 8.47
N VAL A 94 3.15 -5.31 7.76
CA VAL A 94 2.08 -4.88 6.88
C VAL A 94 0.75 -5.32 7.44
N CYS A 95 -0.13 -4.37 7.70
CA CYS A 95 -1.51 -4.64 8.09
C CYS A 95 -2.34 -4.81 6.83
N VAL A 96 -2.90 -6.00 6.63
CA VAL A 96 -3.70 -6.35 5.46
C VAL A 96 -5.16 -6.51 5.86
N PRO A 97 -6.11 -6.32 4.93
CA PRO A 97 -7.52 -6.54 5.22
C PRO A 97 -7.81 -7.98 5.64
N SER A 98 -8.82 -8.16 6.48
CA SER A 98 -9.31 -9.51 6.82
C SER A 98 -9.91 -10.15 5.56
N GLY A 99 -9.73 -11.39 5.34
CA GLY A 99 -10.23 -12.06 4.15
C GLY A 99 -9.21 -12.17 3.03
N VAL A 100 -7.99 -11.72 3.27
CA VAL A 100 -6.88 -11.92 2.34
C VAL A 100 -6.54 -13.42 2.31
N THR A 101 -6.45 -14.00 1.12
CA THR A 101 -6.10 -15.41 0.97
C THR A 101 -4.62 -15.65 1.29
N GLY A 102 -4.24 -16.92 1.52
CA GLY A 102 -2.85 -17.28 1.74
C GLY A 102 -1.94 -16.90 0.58
N VAL A 103 -2.43 -17.02 -0.65
CA VAL A 103 -1.69 -16.62 -1.85
C VAL A 103 -1.47 -15.12 -1.87
N GLU A 104 -2.50 -14.35 -1.56
CA GLU A 104 -2.41 -12.88 -1.50
C GLU A 104 -1.45 -12.42 -0.39
N LYS A 105 -1.48 -13.06 0.78
CA LYS A 105 -0.53 -12.76 1.87
C LYS A 105 0.91 -12.98 1.42
N ARG A 106 1.17 -14.10 0.77
CA ARG A 106 2.51 -14.44 0.28
C ARG A 106 3.00 -13.40 -0.72
N ALA A 107 2.15 -12.96 -1.60
CA ALA A 107 2.55 -12.01 -2.62
C ALA A 107 2.73 -10.60 -2.05
N VAL A 108 1.95 -10.20 -1.03
CA VAL A 108 2.21 -8.96 -0.29
C VAL A 108 3.56 -9.04 0.43
N GLU A 109 3.87 -10.18 1.03
CA GLU A 109 5.16 -10.43 1.65
C GLU A 109 6.30 -10.29 0.63
N GLU A 110 6.18 -10.92 -0.53
CA GLU A 110 7.18 -10.84 -1.59
C GLU A 110 7.33 -9.41 -2.12
N ALA A 111 6.24 -8.68 -2.28
CA ALA A 111 6.28 -7.28 -2.70
C ALA A 111 7.02 -6.41 -1.69
N THR A 112 6.78 -6.66 -0.40
CA THR A 112 7.44 -5.94 0.68
C THR A 112 8.95 -6.21 0.67
N LEU A 113 9.34 -7.46 0.51
CA LEU A 113 10.74 -7.84 0.43
C LEU A 113 11.42 -7.25 -0.80
N SER A 114 10.76 -7.27 -1.96
CA SER A 114 11.33 -6.69 -3.17
C SER A 114 11.40 -5.17 -3.13
N ALA A 115 10.61 -4.52 -2.28
CA ALA A 115 10.71 -3.08 -2.07
C ALA A 115 11.93 -2.68 -1.23
N GLY A 116 12.65 -3.65 -0.67
CA GLY A 116 13.86 -3.43 0.10
C GLY A 116 13.78 -3.82 1.57
N ALA A 117 12.70 -4.43 2.00
CA ALA A 117 12.55 -4.89 3.38
C ALA A 117 13.45 -6.11 3.63
N ARG A 118 14.04 -6.18 4.82
CA ARG A 118 14.81 -7.33 5.26
C ARG A 118 13.91 -8.50 5.64
N GLN A 119 12.81 -8.18 6.31
CA GLN A 119 11.79 -9.13 6.72
C GLN A 119 10.43 -8.47 6.62
N ALA A 120 9.42 -9.26 6.28
CA ALA A 120 8.04 -8.80 6.17
C ALA A 120 7.16 -9.67 7.08
N TYR A 121 6.35 -9.00 7.88
CA TYR A 121 5.36 -9.65 8.74
C TYR A 121 3.99 -9.12 8.38
N LEU A 122 3.02 -10.01 8.19
CA LEU A 122 1.67 -9.61 7.85
C LEU A 122 0.75 -9.81 9.04
N ILE A 123 -0.06 -8.80 9.32
CA ILE A 123 -1.07 -8.82 10.37
C ILE A 123 -2.42 -8.52 9.74
N GLU A 124 -3.43 -9.30 10.09
CA GLU A 124 -4.79 -9.04 9.62
C GLU A 124 -5.45 -7.93 10.42
N GLU A 125 -6.20 -7.11 9.74
CA GLU A 125 -6.83 -5.90 10.27
C GLU A 125 -7.98 -6.08 11.27
N PRO A 126 -8.66 -7.22 11.41
CA PRO A 126 -9.79 -7.35 12.33
C PRO A 126 -9.48 -6.95 13.78
N MET A 127 -8.26 -7.16 14.21
CA MET A 127 -7.87 -6.77 15.58
C MET A 127 -7.79 -5.27 15.74
N ALA A 128 -7.37 -4.55 14.69
CA ALA A 128 -7.33 -3.10 14.71
C ALA A 128 -8.74 -2.51 14.71
N GLU A 129 -9.66 -3.10 13.95
CA GLU A 129 -11.07 -2.67 13.93
C GLU A 129 -11.76 -2.92 15.27
N ILE A 130 -11.53 -4.06 15.88
CA ILE A 130 -12.06 -4.37 17.20
C ILE A 130 -11.54 -3.38 18.22
N GLY A 131 -10.26 -3.03 18.15
CA GLY A 131 -9.67 -2.02 19.02
C GLY A 131 -10.31 -0.65 18.83
N ARG A 132 -10.62 -0.26 17.61
CA ARG A 132 -11.33 1.00 17.31
C ARG A 132 -12.75 0.99 17.84
N ALA A 133 -13.43 -0.14 17.76
CA ALA A 133 -14.81 -0.25 18.22
C ALA A 133 -14.93 -0.12 19.73
N HIS A 134 -13.88 -0.44 20.47
CA HIS A 134 -13.83 -0.36 21.92
C HIS A 134 -13.29 0.98 22.47
N VAL A 135 -12.85 1.84 21.58
CA VAL A 135 -12.41 3.18 21.91
C VAL A 135 -13.50 4.18 21.58
#